data_74fd45830eb2715d57bd198be329fa7c
#
_entry.id   74fd45830eb2715d57bd198be329fa7c
#
_cell.length_a   1.000
_cell.length_b   1.000
_cell.length_c   1.000
_cell.angle_alpha   90.00
_cell.angle_beta   90.00
_cell.angle_gamma   90.00
#
_symmetry.space_group_name_H-M   'P 1'
#
loop_
_entity.id
_entity.type
_entity.pdbx_description
1 polymer ?
#
loop_
_entity_poly.entity_id
_entity_poly.type
_entity_poly.pdbx_seq_one_letter_code
_entity_poly.pdbx_strand_id
1 'polypeptide(L)'
;MRSVPDETAETPAARPRGSYPKGVARRQQILDRAIEVFAARGAAGTSLRSIAEEIGVSHAALTHYFRSREHLLVEVYREAERQVGETAPHEPDMSAVEIMTASAERNRTIPGLVQLYSTLVAAALEEGHSDAREFASERFARIRSELADRVRRNQAAGSIRRDVDPETAASLVIAASDGLQTQWLLDPAVGHTAGLELLDRLLAPVEAD
;
A
#
# COMPACT_ATOMS: atom_id res chain seq x y z
N MET A 1 -22.60 -42.51 -59.68
CA MET A 1 -22.87 -41.58 -58.63
C MET A 1 -21.98 -41.98 -57.46
N ARG A 2 -20.79 -41.33 -57.32
CA ARG A 2 -19.82 -41.63 -56.26
C ARG A 2 -19.87 -40.48 -55.24
N SER A 3 -20.25 -40.80 -54.00
CA SER A 3 -20.24 -39.88 -52.89
C SER A 3 -18.80 -39.66 -52.41
N VAL A 4 -18.42 -38.41 -52.26
CA VAL A 4 -17.15 -37.96 -51.65
C VAL A 4 -17.40 -37.80 -50.14
N PRO A 5 -16.53 -38.29 -49.24
CA PRO A 5 -16.60 -37.95 -47.80
C PRO A 5 -15.97 -36.57 -47.53
N ASP A 6 -16.69 -35.77 -46.81
CA ASP A 6 -16.26 -34.47 -46.26
C ASP A 6 -15.39 -34.72 -45.03
N GLU A 7 -14.10 -34.44 -45.15
CA GLU A 7 -13.11 -34.57 -44.09
C GLU A 7 -12.84 -33.16 -43.50
N THR A 8 -13.71 -32.73 -42.56
CA THR A 8 -13.48 -31.55 -41.78
C THR A 8 -12.44 -31.88 -40.68
N ALA A 9 -11.19 -31.58 -40.97
CA ALA A 9 -10.11 -31.63 -39.98
C ALA A 9 -10.29 -30.51 -38.95
N GLU A 10 -10.73 -30.86 -37.75
CA GLU A 10 -10.66 -29.99 -36.58
C GLU A 10 -9.21 -29.71 -36.19
N THR A 11 -8.78 -28.47 -36.33
CA THR A 11 -7.48 -27.98 -35.83
C THR A 11 -7.54 -27.91 -34.30
N PRO A 12 -6.68 -28.61 -33.55
CA PRO A 12 -6.72 -28.55 -32.10
C PRO A 12 -6.30 -27.15 -31.63
N ALA A 13 -7.15 -26.51 -30.85
CA ALA A 13 -6.89 -25.23 -30.20
C ALA A 13 -5.62 -25.30 -29.35
N ALA A 14 -4.65 -24.45 -29.64
CA ALA A 14 -3.40 -24.33 -28.90
C ALA A 14 -3.67 -23.95 -27.46
N ARG A 15 -3.34 -24.80 -26.50
CA ARG A 15 -3.39 -24.53 -25.08
C ARG A 15 -2.40 -23.40 -24.74
N PRO A 16 -2.79 -22.38 -23.96
CA PRO A 16 -1.86 -21.32 -23.56
C PRO A 16 -0.70 -21.91 -22.77
N ARG A 17 0.51 -21.66 -23.26
CA ARG A 17 1.76 -22.16 -22.68
C ARG A 17 1.97 -21.61 -21.27
N GLY A 18 2.31 -22.48 -20.32
CA GLY A 18 2.52 -22.24 -18.90
C GLY A 18 3.73 -21.36 -18.52
N SER A 19 3.87 -20.17 -19.15
CA SER A 19 4.88 -19.18 -18.73
C SER A 19 4.36 -18.21 -17.67
N TYR A 20 3.05 -18.04 -17.56
CA TYR A 20 2.41 -17.09 -16.65
C TYR A 20 2.70 -17.38 -15.14
N PRO A 21 2.56 -18.62 -14.62
CA PRO A 21 2.83 -18.90 -13.21
C PRO A 21 4.31 -18.69 -12.81
N LYS A 22 5.25 -19.04 -13.70
CA LYS A 22 6.70 -18.87 -13.44
C LYS A 22 7.10 -17.39 -13.42
N GLY A 23 6.52 -16.57 -14.31
CA GLY A 23 6.75 -15.12 -14.34
C GLY A 23 6.24 -14.42 -13.09
N VAL A 24 5.03 -14.78 -12.62
CA VAL A 24 4.44 -14.26 -11.39
C VAL A 24 5.30 -14.62 -10.17
N ALA A 25 5.68 -15.90 -10.04
CA ALA A 25 6.54 -16.34 -8.95
C ALA A 25 7.91 -15.64 -8.95
N ARG A 26 8.50 -15.40 -10.14
CA ARG A 26 9.77 -14.68 -10.25
C ARG A 26 9.64 -13.22 -9.87
N ARG A 27 8.55 -12.56 -10.30
CA ARG A 27 8.26 -11.18 -9.90
C ARG A 27 8.12 -11.07 -8.39
N GLN A 28 7.42 -12.00 -7.75
CA GLN A 28 7.25 -12.05 -6.30
C GLN A 28 8.60 -12.20 -5.59
N GLN A 29 9.45 -13.14 -6.01
CA GLN A 29 10.78 -13.31 -5.44
C GLN A 29 11.65 -12.04 -5.52
N ILE A 30 11.51 -11.25 -6.60
CA ILE A 30 12.21 -9.98 -6.74
C ILE A 30 11.68 -8.98 -5.72
N LEU A 31 10.35 -8.87 -5.54
CA LEU A 31 9.73 -7.97 -4.57
C LEU A 31 10.13 -8.31 -3.14
N ASP A 32 10.06 -9.58 -2.75
CA ASP A 32 10.44 -10.03 -1.41
C ASP A 32 11.89 -9.64 -1.06
N ARG A 33 12.82 -9.88 -2.00
CA ARG A 33 14.22 -9.48 -1.83
C ARG A 33 14.41 -7.96 -1.83
N ALA A 34 13.65 -7.24 -2.66
CA ALA A 34 13.72 -5.79 -2.70
C ALA A 34 13.25 -5.17 -1.38
N ILE A 35 12.22 -5.72 -0.74
CA ILE A 35 11.77 -5.31 0.61
C ILE A 35 12.93 -5.44 1.61
N GLU A 36 13.65 -6.57 1.62
CA GLU A 36 14.81 -6.79 2.50
C GLU A 36 15.93 -5.76 2.27
N VAL A 37 16.23 -5.47 1.00
CA VAL A 37 17.26 -4.49 0.62
C VAL A 37 16.86 -3.07 1.06
N PHE A 38 15.60 -2.68 0.82
CA PHE A 38 15.12 -1.37 1.25
C PHE A 38 15.03 -1.25 2.77
N ALA A 39 14.69 -2.31 3.47
CA ALA A 39 14.71 -2.35 4.92
C ALA A 39 16.13 -2.10 5.49
N ALA A 40 17.17 -2.64 4.81
CA ALA A 40 18.55 -2.50 5.27
C ALA A 40 19.21 -1.17 4.88
N ARG A 41 18.87 -0.59 3.72
CA ARG A 41 19.59 0.56 3.11
C ARG A 41 18.77 1.81 2.87
N GLY A 42 17.45 1.72 3.00
CA GLY A 42 16.53 2.79 2.63
C GLY A 42 16.38 2.95 1.10
N ALA A 43 15.50 3.89 0.71
CA ALA A 43 15.20 4.16 -0.69
C ALA A 43 16.15 5.19 -1.34
N ALA A 44 16.90 5.95 -0.55
CA ALA A 44 17.69 7.07 -1.04
C ALA A 44 18.93 6.61 -1.85
N GLY A 45 19.12 7.21 -3.05
CA GLY A 45 20.36 7.08 -3.83
C GLY A 45 20.55 5.76 -4.58
N THR A 46 19.60 4.81 -4.55
CA THR A 46 19.73 3.53 -5.26
C THR A 46 19.20 3.62 -6.69
N SER A 47 19.97 3.15 -7.68
CA SER A 47 19.50 2.97 -9.06
C SER A 47 18.90 1.58 -9.27
N LEU A 48 18.10 1.39 -10.34
CA LEU A 48 17.64 0.04 -10.71
C LEU A 48 18.78 -0.96 -10.86
N ARG A 49 19.94 -0.51 -11.35
CA ARG A 49 21.12 -1.35 -11.53
C ARG A 49 21.71 -1.78 -10.19
N SER A 50 21.90 -0.87 -9.25
CA SER A 50 22.42 -1.20 -7.93
C SER A 50 21.44 -2.09 -7.13
N ILE A 51 20.13 -1.87 -7.30
CA ILE A 51 19.11 -2.76 -6.72
C ILE A 51 19.21 -4.16 -7.32
N ALA A 52 19.33 -4.28 -8.65
CA ALA A 52 19.45 -5.57 -9.32
C ALA A 52 20.69 -6.36 -8.84
N GLU A 53 21.84 -5.69 -8.72
CA GLU A 53 23.07 -6.26 -8.18
C GLU A 53 22.89 -6.78 -6.75
N GLU A 54 22.24 -6.00 -5.89
CA GLU A 54 22.00 -6.34 -4.49
C GLU A 54 21.06 -7.54 -4.30
N ILE A 55 19.97 -7.57 -5.06
CA ILE A 55 19.01 -8.69 -4.99
C ILE A 55 19.46 -9.92 -5.80
N GLY A 56 20.61 -9.85 -6.47
CA GLY A 56 21.20 -10.97 -7.21
C GLY A 56 20.45 -11.32 -8.50
N VAL A 57 19.92 -10.30 -9.21
CA VAL A 57 19.31 -10.48 -10.53
C VAL A 57 19.99 -9.60 -11.58
N SER A 58 19.88 -9.98 -12.87
CA SER A 58 20.40 -9.10 -13.93
C SER A 58 19.53 -7.83 -14.05
N HIS A 59 20.15 -6.71 -14.41
CA HIS A 59 19.43 -5.47 -14.71
C HIS A 59 18.34 -5.68 -15.77
N ALA A 60 18.62 -6.49 -16.80
CA ALA A 60 17.65 -6.85 -17.83
C ALA A 60 16.44 -7.62 -17.27
N ALA A 61 16.66 -8.51 -16.31
CA ALA A 61 15.56 -9.22 -15.64
C ALA A 61 14.71 -8.25 -14.80
N LEU A 62 15.34 -7.30 -14.11
CA LEU A 62 14.61 -6.30 -13.31
C LEU A 62 13.78 -5.36 -14.19
N THR A 63 14.35 -4.83 -15.26
CA THR A 63 13.66 -3.95 -16.22
C THR A 63 12.56 -4.65 -17.03
N HIS A 64 12.60 -5.98 -17.13
CA HIS A 64 11.51 -6.76 -17.71
C HIS A 64 10.24 -6.70 -16.86
N TYR A 65 10.35 -6.65 -15.53
CA TYR A 65 9.22 -6.60 -14.61
C TYR A 65 8.85 -5.19 -14.16
N PHE A 66 9.82 -4.28 -14.08
CA PHE A 66 9.63 -2.94 -13.52
C PHE A 66 10.20 -1.89 -14.47
N ARG A 67 9.29 -1.11 -15.08
CA ARG A 67 9.61 -0.11 -16.11
C ARG A 67 10.51 1.02 -15.63
N SER A 68 10.49 1.32 -14.33
CA SER A 68 11.29 2.38 -13.71
C SER A 68 11.67 2.00 -12.27
N ARG A 69 12.62 2.74 -11.69
CA ARG A 69 12.94 2.64 -10.26
C ARG A 69 11.72 2.99 -9.40
N GLU A 70 11.02 4.05 -9.77
CA GLU A 70 9.82 4.50 -9.07
C GLU A 70 8.73 3.42 -9.09
N HIS A 71 8.48 2.82 -10.26
CA HIS A 71 7.54 1.70 -10.37
C HIS A 71 7.92 0.52 -9.46
N LEU A 72 9.22 0.18 -9.38
CA LEU A 72 9.68 -0.86 -8.44
C LEU A 72 9.39 -0.45 -6.99
N LEU A 73 9.68 0.79 -6.59
CA LEU A 73 9.46 1.26 -5.23
C LEU A 73 7.97 1.24 -4.83
N VAL A 74 7.09 1.66 -5.75
CA VAL A 74 5.63 1.56 -5.57
C VAL A 74 5.20 0.10 -5.35
N GLU A 75 5.69 -0.81 -6.18
CA GLU A 75 5.33 -2.23 -6.09
C GLU A 75 5.90 -2.90 -4.81
N VAL A 76 7.09 -2.51 -4.38
CA VAL A 76 7.67 -2.93 -3.09
C VAL A 76 6.78 -2.48 -1.93
N TYR A 77 6.34 -1.23 -1.95
CA TYR A 77 5.46 -0.72 -0.90
C TYR A 77 4.09 -1.44 -0.90
N ARG A 78 3.46 -1.58 -2.07
CA ARG A 78 2.18 -2.31 -2.23
C ARG A 78 2.28 -3.74 -1.71
N GLU A 79 3.38 -4.43 -2.02
CA GLU A 79 3.59 -5.81 -1.58
C GLU A 79 3.79 -5.90 -0.07
N ALA A 80 4.58 -5.01 0.52
CA ALA A 80 4.77 -4.96 1.96
C ALA A 80 3.43 -4.66 2.69
N GLU A 81 2.63 -3.71 2.19
CA GLU A 81 1.30 -3.40 2.73
C GLU A 81 0.34 -4.60 2.64
N ARG A 82 0.37 -5.35 1.52
CA ARG A 82 -0.43 -6.56 1.33
C ARG A 82 -0.07 -7.65 2.33
N GLN A 83 1.22 -7.94 2.51
CA GLN A 83 1.70 -8.95 3.46
C GLN A 83 1.28 -8.61 4.90
N VAL A 84 1.34 -7.34 5.27
CA VAL A 84 0.89 -6.86 6.57
C VAL A 84 -0.62 -7.00 6.72
N GLY A 85 -1.40 -6.63 5.71
CA GLY A 85 -2.86 -6.71 5.74
C GLY A 85 -3.39 -8.14 5.85
N GLU A 86 -2.72 -9.11 5.21
CA GLU A 86 -3.08 -10.53 5.29
C GLU A 86 -2.82 -11.15 6.66
N THR A 87 -1.80 -10.65 7.37
CA THR A 87 -1.41 -11.20 8.70
C THR A 87 -2.16 -10.59 9.87
N ALA A 88 -2.76 -9.42 9.70
CA ALA A 88 -3.42 -8.70 10.79
C ALA A 88 -4.66 -7.92 10.29
N PRO A 89 -5.77 -8.62 10.00
CA PRO A 89 -7.02 -7.96 9.65
C PRO A 89 -7.52 -7.09 10.80
N HIS A 90 -8.24 -6.01 10.47
CA HIS A 90 -8.84 -5.14 11.47
C HIS A 90 -10.08 -5.77 12.07
N GLU A 91 -10.21 -5.67 13.40
CA GLU A 91 -11.41 -6.10 14.10
C GLU A 91 -12.65 -5.29 13.67
N PRO A 92 -13.84 -5.92 13.63
CA PRO A 92 -15.07 -5.27 13.18
C PRO A 92 -15.45 -4.00 13.94
N ASP A 93 -15.10 -3.93 15.24
CA ASP A 93 -15.51 -2.85 16.13
C ASP A 93 -14.51 -1.70 16.26
N MET A 94 -13.33 -1.82 15.65
CA MET A 94 -12.32 -0.76 15.70
C MET A 94 -12.84 0.55 15.11
N SER A 95 -12.47 1.69 15.74
CA SER A 95 -12.70 3.01 15.18
C SER A 95 -11.79 3.27 13.96
N ALA A 96 -12.12 4.31 13.17
CA ALA A 96 -11.27 4.75 12.07
C ALA A 96 -9.85 5.14 12.56
N VAL A 97 -9.76 5.71 13.75
CA VAL A 97 -8.48 6.11 14.39
C VAL A 97 -7.71 4.89 14.87
N GLU A 98 -8.36 3.93 15.53
CA GLU A 98 -7.72 2.68 15.98
C GLU A 98 -7.17 1.88 14.81
N ILE A 99 -7.87 1.82 13.66
CA ILE A 99 -7.38 1.18 12.44
C ILE A 99 -6.10 1.84 11.97
N MET A 100 -6.05 3.18 11.92
CA MET A 100 -4.87 3.90 11.48
C MET A 100 -3.71 3.79 12.49
N THR A 101 -4.01 3.80 13.78
CA THR A 101 -3.02 3.59 14.84
C THR A 101 -2.38 2.21 14.72
N ALA A 102 -3.19 1.16 14.65
CA ALA A 102 -2.71 -0.22 14.50
C ALA A 102 -1.90 -0.40 13.20
N SER A 103 -2.33 0.22 12.09
CA SER A 103 -1.61 0.18 10.82
C SER A 103 -0.26 0.89 10.91
N ALA A 104 -0.21 2.05 11.55
CA ALA A 104 1.03 2.80 11.75
C ALA A 104 2.02 2.06 12.65
N GLU A 105 1.56 1.46 13.74
CA GLU A 105 2.39 0.65 14.62
C GLU A 105 3.01 -0.54 13.88
N ARG A 106 2.21 -1.27 13.10
CA ARG A 106 2.71 -2.38 12.27
C ARG A 106 3.73 -1.93 11.23
N ASN A 107 3.44 -0.84 10.52
CA ASN A 107 4.35 -0.32 9.49
C ASN A 107 5.71 0.09 10.06
N ARG A 108 5.74 0.57 11.31
CA ARG A 108 6.98 0.91 12.02
C ARG A 108 7.84 -0.31 12.38
N THR A 109 7.26 -1.49 12.47
CA THR A 109 8.02 -2.73 12.70
C THR A 109 8.77 -3.21 11.45
N ILE A 110 8.43 -2.69 10.27
CA ILE A 110 9.09 -3.02 9.01
C ILE A 110 10.13 -1.94 8.71
N PRO A 111 11.43 -2.24 8.82
CA PRO A 111 12.48 -1.25 8.62
C PRO A 111 12.35 -0.57 7.25
N GLY A 112 12.43 0.76 7.23
CA GLY A 112 12.40 1.55 6.00
C GLY A 112 11.03 1.73 5.33
N LEU A 113 9.97 1.01 5.75
CA LEU A 113 8.66 1.07 5.08
C LEU A 113 8.02 2.45 5.20
N VAL A 114 8.01 3.04 6.40
CA VAL A 114 7.46 4.39 6.63
C VAL A 114 8.23 5.44 5.84
N GLN A 115 9.57 5.33 5.79
CA GLN A 115 10.41 6.23 4.99
C GLN A 115 10.14 6.08 3.50
N LEU A 116 9.97 4.83 3.00
CA LEU A 116 9.64 4.57 1.61
C LEU A 116 8.30 5.24 1.23
N TYR A 117 7.27 5.06 2.06
CA TYR A 117 5.97 5.70 1.89
C TYR A 117 6.09 7.22 1.80
N SER A 118 6.73 7.85 2.80
CA SER A 118 6.91 9.31 2.83
C SER A 118 7.66 9.82 1.59
N THR A 119 8.66 9.06 1.12
CA THR A 119 9.40 9.39 -0.12
C THR A 119 8.50 9.32 -1.35
N LEU A 120 7.64 8.30 -1.47
CA LEU A 120 6.70 8.16 -2.59
C LEU A 120 5.63 9.27 -2.58
N VAL A 121 5.09 9.61 -1.41
CA VAL A 121 4.11 10.71 -1.29
C VAL A 121 4.75 12.04 -1.63
N ALA A 122 5.97 12.33 -1.20
CA ALA A 122 6.69 13.54 -1.56
C ALA A 122 6.95 13.61 -3.07
N ALA A 123 7.44 12.51 -3.68
CA ALA A 123 7.67 12.43 -5.13
C ALA A 123 6.38 12.63 -5.93
N ALA A 124 5.22 12.17 -5.44
CA ALA A 124 3.93 12.35 -6.10
C ALA A 124 3.53 13.82 -6.32
N LEU A 125 4.10 14.75 -5.55
CA LEU A 125 3.86 16.19 -5.66
C LEU A 125 4.75 16.87 -6.70
N GLU A 126 5.80 16.19 -7.19
CA GLU A 126 6.74 16.70 -8.17
C GLU A 126 6.34 16.31 -9.60
N GLU A 127 6.74 17.13 -10.59
CA GLU A 127 6.54 16.78 -12.00
C GLU A 127 7.45 15.62 -12.43
N GLY A 128 6.95 14.78 -13.35
CA GLY A 128 7.70 13.63 -13.87
C GLY A 128 7.56 12.33 -13.06
N HIS A 129 6.90 12.36 -11.89
CA HIS A 129 6.71 11.21 -11.00
C HIS A 129 5.30 10.61 -11.14
N SER A 130 4.96 10.11 -12.34
CA SER A 130 3.62 9.60 -12.65
C SER A 130 3.24 8.36 -11.84
N ASP A 131 4.17 7.43 -11.62
CA ASP A 131 3.93 6.19 -10.88
C ASP A 131 3.64 6.48 -9.41
N ALA A 132 4.39 7.39 -8.79
CA ALA A 132 4.18 7.82 -7.41
C ALA A 132 2.86 8.59 -7.27
N ARG A 133 2.53 9.45 -8.23
CA ARG A 133 1.27 10.23 -8.24
C ARG A 133 0.04 9.33 -8.35
N GLU A 134 0.05 8.37 -9.28
CA GLU A 134 -1.01 7.38 -9.43
C GLU A 134 -1.19 6.59 -8.13
N PHE A 135 -0.11 6.03 -7.61
CA PHE A 135 -0.09 5.29 -6.35
C PHE A 135 -0.67 6.10 -5.18
N ALA A 136 -0.16 7.32 -4.94
CA ALA A 136 -0.60 8.13 -3.82
C ALA A 136 -2.08 8.53 -3.96
N SER A 137 -2.52 8.90 -5.16
CA SER A 137 -3.91 9.28 -5.43
C SER A 137 -4.88 8.13 -5.21
N GLU A 138 -4.58 6.95 -5.75
CA GLU A 138 -5.39 5.73 -5.56
C GLU A 138 -5.45 5.32 -4.08
N ARG A 139 -4.29 5.34 -3.41
CA ARG A 139 -4.19 4.98 -2.00
C ARG A 139 -5.01 5.92 -1.11
N PHE A 140 -4.87 7.24 -1.28
CA PHE A 140 -5.64 8.21 -0.51
C PHE A 140 -7.14 8.09 -0.78
N ALA A 141 -7.56 7.88 -2.03
CA ALA A 141 -8.97 7.69 -2.36
C ALA A 141 -9.54 6.44 -1.69
N ARG A 142 -8.83 5.30 -1.79
CA ARG A 142 -9.23 4.03 -1.17
C ARG A 142 -9.34 4.13 0.34
N ILE A 143 -8.28 4.58 1.02
CA ILE A 143 -8.26 4.66 2.50
C ILE A 143 -9.30 5.64 3.00
N ARG A 144 -9.49 6.80 2.33
CA ARG A 144 -10.53 7.76 2.71
C ARG A 144 -11.91 7.14 2.64
N SER A 145 -12.23 6.41 1.57
CA SER A 145 -13.52 5.72 1.43
C SER A 145 -13.72 4.67 2.52
N GLU A 146 -12.71 3.82 2.76
CA GLU A 146 -12.76 2.77 3.79
C GLU A 146 -12.96 3.35 5.21
N LEU A 147 -12.22 4.41 5.55
CA LEU A 147 -12.35 5.09 6.84
C LEU A 147 -13.65 5.86 6.98
N ALA A 148 -14.15 6.52 5.92
CA ALA A 148 -15.45 7.19 5.96
C ALA A 148 -16.59 6.19 6.21
N ASP A 149 -16.55 5.02 5.57
CA ASP A 149 -17.51 3.94 5.85
C ASP A 149 -17.39 3.44 7.28
N ARG A 150 -16.19 3.39 7.83
CA ARG A 150 -15.97 3.04 9.25
C ARG A 150 -16.56 4.10 10.17
N VAL A 151 -16.33 5.39 9.90
CA VAL A 151 -16.91 6.49 10.66
C VAL A 151 -18.45 6.41 10.66
N ARG A 152 -19.08 6.14 9.51
CA ARG A 152 -20.54 5.96 9.42
C ARG A 152 -21.04 4.82 10.31
N ARG A 153 -20.34 3.68 10.32
CA ARG A 153 -20.68 2.55 11.21
C ARG A 153 -20.52 2.92 12.68
N ASN A 154 -19.44 3.59 13.04
CA ASN A 154 -19.18 4.04 14.41
C ASN A 154 -20.21 5.10 14.86
N GLN A 155 -20.65 5.99 13.99
CA GLN A 155 -21.74 6.93 14.26
C GLN A 155 -23.09 6.21 14.50
N ALA A 156 -23.39 5.18 13.70
CA ALA A 156 -24.57 4.37 13.87
C ALA A 156 -24.54 3.60 15.22
N ALA A 157 -23.37 3.12 15.63
CA ALA A 157 -23.13 2.47 16.91
C ALA A 157 -23.09 3.45 18.11
N GLY A 158 -23.01 4.75 17.86
CA GLY A 158 -22.94 5.79 18.90
C GLY A 158 -21.55 5.97 19.52
N SER A 159 -20.48 5.45 18.92
CA SER A 159 -19.09 5.61 19.39
C SER A 159 -18.39 6.84 18.80
N ILE A 160 -18.90 7.42 17.70
CA ILE A 160 -18.45 8.69 17.14
C ILE A 160 -19.62 9.68 17.11
N ARG A 161 -19.33 10.95 17.37
CA ARG A 161 -20.32 12.06 17.30
C ARG A 161 -20.92 12.18 15.91
N ARG A 162 -22.25 12.44 15.84
CA ARG A 162 -23.02 12.43 14.59
C ARG A 162 -22.95 13.71 13.79
N ASP A 163 -22.44 14.80 14.40
CA ASP A 163 -22.36 16.14 13.80
C ASP A 163 -21.07 16.36 12.99
N VAL A 164 -20.17 15.36 12.89
CA VAL A 164 -19.02 15.41 12.00
C VAL A 164 -19.30 14.70 10.68
N ASP A 165 -18.87 15.31 9.57
CA ASP A 165 -18.95 14.69 8.25
C ASP A 165 -17.95 13.53 8.16
N PRO A 166 -18.39 12.29 7.78
CA PRO A 166 -17.53 11.12 7.72
C PRO A 166 -16.32 11.25 6.79
N GLU A 167 -16.47 11.91 5.64
CA GLU A 167 -15.37 12.11 4.68
C GLU A 167 -14.33 13.08 5.23
N THR A 168 -14.77 14.12 5.91
CA THR A 168 -13.90 15.09 6.57
C THR A 168 -13.15 14.44 7.74
N ALA A 169 -13.84 13.64 8.56
CA ALA A 169 -13.23 12.90 9.66
C ALA A 169 -12.17 11.91 9.13
N ALA A 170 -12.49 11.13 8.07
CA ALA A 170 -11.55 10.23 7.44
C ALA A 170 -10.31 10.96 6.91
N SER A 171 -10.49 12.10 6.25
CA SER A 171 -9.39 12.93 5.74
C SER A 171 -8.49 13.44 6.86
N LEU A 172 -9.08 13.86 7.98
CA LEU A 172 -8.35 14.35 9.15
C LEU A 172 -7.55 13.23 9.82
N VAL A 173 -8.12 12.04 9.95
CA VAL A 173 -7.43 10.84 10.50
C VAL A 173 -6.21 10.49 9.65
N ILE A 174 -6.33 10.50 8.32
CA ILE A 174 -5.20 10.26 7.41
C ILE A 174 -4.14 11.35 7.59
N ALA A 175 -4.54 12.62 7.56
CA ALA A 175 -3.61 13.75 7.70
C ALA A 175 -2.86 13.72 9.02
N ALA A 176 -3.54 13.39 10.13
CA ALA A 176 -2.91 13.23 11.43
C ALA A 176 -1.90 12.07 11.45
N SER A 177 -2.28 10.91 10.91
CA SER A 177 -1.40 9.75 10.84
C SER A 177 -0.14 10.04 10.02
N ASP A 178 -0.29 10.57 8.81
CA ASP A 178 0.85 10.85 7.90
C ASP A 178 1.73 11.96 8.45
N GLY A 179 1.15 13.01 9.04
CA GLY A 179 1.89 14.10 9.65
C GLY A 179 2.70 13.64 10.88
N LEU A 180 2.12 12.82 11.73
CA LEU A 180 2.79 12.24 12.90
C LEU A 180 3.88 11.25 12.50
N GLN A 181 3.67 10.43 11.46
CA GLN A 181 4.70 9.56 10.90
C GLN A 181 5.90 10.36 10.38
N THR A 182 5.65 11.47 9.68
CA THR A 182 6.71 12.36 9.19
C THR A 182 7.51 12.97 10.34
N GLN A 183 6.84 13.43 11.39
CA GLN A 183 7.50 13.96 12.58
C GLN A 183 8.34 12.88 13.27
N TRP A 184 7.80 11.67 13.42
CA TRP A 184 8.51 10.55 14.02
C TRP A 184 9.77 10.14 13.23
N LEU A 185 9.75 10.21 11.90
CA LEU A 185 10.93 9.95 11.07
C LEU A 185 12.07 10.95 11.33
N LEU A 186 11.70 12.19 11.69
CA LEU A 186 12.65 13.27 11.99
C LEU A 186 13.09 13.25 13.45
N ASP A 187 12.18 12.94 14.36
CA ASP A 187 12.41 12.85 15.79
C ASP A 187 11.64 11.66 16.39
N PRO A 188 12.32 10.53 16.66
CA PRO A 188 11.70 9.35 17.25
C PRO A 188 11.04 9.55 18.62
N ALA A 189 11.30 10.67 19.31
CA ALA A 189 10.64 11.03 20.56
C ALA A 189 9.19 11.50 20.34
N VAL A 190 8.82 11.88 19.12
CA VAL A 190 7.43 12.25 18.80
C VAL A 190 6.53 11.02 18.87
N GLY A 191 5.59 11.05 19.80
CA GLY A 191 4.62 9.97 20.03
C GLY A 191 3.52 9.97 18.97
N HIS A 192 3.59 9.05 18.02
CA HIS A 192 2.55 8.86 17.00
C HIS A 192 1.20 8.47 17.62
N THR A 193 1.18 7.49 18.51
CA THR A 193 -0.02 6.93 19.14
C THR A 193 -0.78 7.97 19.95
N ALA A 194 -0.09 8.75 20.81
CA ALA A 194 -0.73 9.75 21.66
C ALA A 194 -1.50 10.83 20.88
N GLY A 195 -0.98 11.23 19.71
CA GLY A 195 -1.65 12.21 18.84
C GLY A 195 -2.93 11.64 18.21
N LEU A 196 -2.90 10.39 17.77
CA LEU A 196 -4.08 9.71 17.24
C LEU A 196 -5.12 9.43 18.34
N GLU A 197 -4.71 8.98 19.52
CA GLU A 197 -5.62 8.80 20.67
C GLU A 197 -6.32 10.12 21.07
N LEU A 198 -5.62 11.25 20.98
CA LEU A 198 -6.26 12.55 21.19
C LEU A 198 -7.34 12.80 20.14
N LEU A 199 -7.06 12.50 18.86
CA LEU A 199 -8.03 12.65 17.79
C LEU A 199 -9.25 11.75 18.00
N ASP A 200 -9.06 10.51 18.45
CA ASP A 200 -10.15 9.59 18.76
C ASP A 200 -11.08 10.16 19.84
N ARG A 201 -10.51 10.69 20.94
CA ARG A 201 -11.29 11.38 21.98
C ARG A 201 -12.05 12.61 21.47
N LEU A 202 -11.48 13.36 20.53
CA LEU A 202 -12.16 14.52 19.94
C LEU A 202 -13.33 14.13 19.02
N LEU A 203 -13.28 12.93 18.45
CA LEU A 203 -14.36 12.37 17.63
C LEU A 203 -15.41 11.62 18.46
N ALA A 204 -15.14 11.32 19.73
CA ALA A 204 -16.09 10.68 20.62
C ALA A 204 -17.34 11.55 20.85
N PRO A 205 -18.49 10.94 21.19
CA PRO A 205 -19.69 11.69 21.53
C PRO A 205 -19.43 12.66 22.68
N VAL A 206 -20.02 13.85 22.61
CA VAL A 206 -20.01 14.77 23.75
C VAL A 206 -21.03 14.24 24.75
N GLU A 207 -20.58 13.94 25.96
CA GLU A 207 -21.54 13.63 27.06
C GLU A 207 -22.47 14.81 27.23
N ALA A 208 -23.79 14.54 27.16
CA ALA A 208 -24.78 15.57 27.48
C ALA A 208 -24.78 15.77 29.01
N ASP A 209 -24.44 16.98 29.44
CA ASP A 209 -24.60 17.41 30.84
C ASP A 209 -26.05 17.31 31.31
#